data_5dfda58233990b2efbadbd2a5f8a756d
#
_entry.id   5dfda58233990b2efbadbd2a5f8a756d
#
_cell.length_a   1.000
_cell.length_b   1.000
_cell.length_c   1.000
_cell.angle_alpha   90.00
_cell.angle_beta   90.00
_cell.angle_gamma   90.00
#
_symmetry.space_group_name_H-M   'P 1'
#
loop_
_entity.id
_entity.type
_entity.pdbx_description
1 polymer ?
#
loop_
_entity_poly.entity_id
_entity_poly.type
_entity_poly.pdbx_seq_one_letter_code
_entity_poly.pdbx_strand_id
1 'polypeptide(L)'
;TNAPTPETLNYLREGHIDFGIVSTPFPERPDIQMIPVREIEDVFVAGRRFFSYKNRTLDFQKLESLPLIFLEKNTSSRSYMDEFLAGNGVYVQPEFELATSDMIVQFVRRNLGVGCVMRDFARDYVESGLLFELRFNKMIPKRQFCVVRNTKMPIAPAAEKLLEIMELDAAVATV
;
A
#
# COMPACT_ATOMS: atom_id res chain seq x y z
N THR A 1 -6.86 -4.39 16.81
CA THR A 1 -5.81 -3.35 16.87
C THR A 1 -5.39 -2.98 15.46
N ASN A 2 -5.19 -1.71 15.19
CA ASN A 2 -4.61 -1.22 13.94
C ASN A 2 -3.23 -0.62 14.25
N ALA A 3 -2.19 -1.13 13.60
CA ALA A 3 -0.81 -0.74 13.84
C ALA A 3 0.04 -0.89 12.55
N PRO A 4 1.13 -0.12 12.41
CA PRO A 4 2.11 -0.34 11.35
C PRO A 4 2.72 -1.75 11.37
N THR A 5 3.22 -2.23 10.23
CA THR A 5 3.81 -3.56 10.12
C THR A 5 4.86 -3.88 11.19
N PRO A 6 5.83 -3.02 11.50
CA PRO A 6 6.84 -3.33 12.53
C PRO A 6 6.24 -3.53 13.92
N GLU A 7 5.25 -2.74 14.28
CA GLU A 7 4.55 -2.83 15.58
C GLU A 7 3.67 -4.09 15.62
N THR A 8 2.96 -4.41 14.54
CA THR A 8 2.19 -5.66 14.42
C THR A 8 3.07 -6.89 14.62
N LEU A 9 4.27 -6.92 14.04
CA LEU A 9 5.23 -8.01 14.21
C LEU A 9 5.77 -8.11 15.65
N ASN A 10 5.90 -6.99 16.35
CA ASN A 10 6.27 -6.97 17.76
C ASN A 10 5.12 -7.53 18.63
N TYR A 11 3.88 -7.12 18.40
CA TYR A 11 2.71 -7.66 19.11
C TYR A 11 2.56 -9.17 18.94
N LEU A 12 2.83 -9.70 17.74
CA LEU A 12 2.87 -11.14 17.50
C LEU A 12 3.95 -11.84 18.33
N ARG A 13 5.14 -11.27 18.38
CA ARG A 13 6.26 -11.85 19.14
C ARG A 13 5.98 -11.87 20.64
N GLU A 14 5.33 -10.84 21.16
CA GLU A 14 4.98 -10.68 22.57
C GLU A 14 3.71 -11.45 22.96
N GLY A 15 3.01 -12.05 21.98
CA GLY A 15 1.77 -12.78 22.21
C GLY A 15 0.56 -11.90 22.52
N HIS A 16 0.63 -10.64 22.17
CA HIS A 16 -0.48 -9.69 22.36
C HIS A 16 -1.59 -9.88 21.32
N ILE A 17 -1.28 -10.50 20.18
CA ILE A 17 -2.20 -10.84 19.11
C ILE A 17 -1.89 -12.24 18.56
N ASP A 18 -2.91 -12.96 18.11
CA ASP A 18 -2.78 -14.30 17.52
C ASP A 18 -2.24 -14.27 16.09
N PHE A 19 -2.66 -13.29 15.31
CA PHE A 19 -2.20 -13.04 13.95
C PHE A 19 -2.31 -11.57 13.59
N GLY A 20 -1.63 -11.17 12.52
CA GLY A 20 -1.70 -9.82 11.94
C GLY A 20 -1.90 -9.86 10.44
N ILE A 21 -2.43 -8.77 9.87
CA ILE A 21 -2.43 -8.55 8.42
C ILE A 21 -1.45 -7.41 8.15
N VAL A 22 -0.44 -7.70 7.33
CA VAL A 22 0.64 -6.77 7.02
C VAL A 22 0.89 -6.72 5.51
N SER A 23 1.52 -5.64 5.03
CA SER A 23 1.95 -5.56 3.63
C SER A 23 3.46 -5.82 3.50
N THR A 24 3.84 -6.55 2.44
CA THR A 24 5.26 -6.71 2.07
C THR A 24 5.83 -5.41 1.49
N PRO A 25 7.19 -5.22 1.46
CA PRO A 25 8.18 -6.10 2.07
C PRO A 25 8.30 -5.86 3.58
N PHE A 26 8.72 -6.89 4.29
CA PHE A 26 9.20 -6.81 5.67
C PHE A 26 10.26 -7.91 5.90
N PRO A 27 11.16 -7.77 6.88
CA PRO A 27 12.19 -8.76 7.13
C PRO A 27 11.60 -10.14 7.45
N GLU A 28 12.04 -11.17 6.73
CA GLU A 28 11.70 -12.55 7.04
C GLU A 28 12.24 -12.94 8.42
N ARG A 29 11.44 -13.70 9.15
CA ARG A 29 11.79 -14.20 10.49
C ARG A 29 11.40 -15.67 10.63
N PRO A 30 12.25 -16.51 11.18
CA PRO A 30 11.99 -17.97 11.28
C PRO A 30 10.83 -18.33 12.22
N ASP A 31 10.46 -17.42 13.12
CA ASP A 31 9.36 -17.56 14.07
C ASP A 31 8.03 -17.00 13.55
N ILE A 32 8.04 -16.37 12.39
CA ILE A 32 6.84 -15.78 11.76
C ILE A 32 6.50 -16.56 10.48
N GLN A 33 5.35 -17.20 10.47
CA GLN A 33 4.76 -17.75 9.25
C GLN A 33 4.05 -16.65 8.50
N MET A 34 4.28 -16.57 7.20
CA MET A 34 3.65 -15.64 6.28
C MET A 34 2.76 -16.40 5.30
N ILE A 35 1.51 -15.99 5.19
CA ILE A 35 0.52 -16.54 4.26
C ILE A 35 0.06 -15.40 3.34
N PRO A 36 0.43 -15.41 2.04
CA PRO A 36 -0.05 -14.41 1.10
C PRO A 36 -1.56 -14.48 0.92
N VAL A 37 -2.24 -13.34 0.97
CA VAL A 37 -3.70 -13.25 0.85
C VAL A 37 -4.11 -12.52 -0.43
N ARG A 38 -3.45 -11.39 -0.72
CA ARG A 38 -3.85 -10.52 -1.82
C ARG A 38 -2.69 -9.70 -2.35
N GLU A 39 -2.65 -9.56 -3.68
CA GLU A 39 -1.72 -8.65 -4.35
C GLU A 39 -2.14 -7.18 -4.19
N ILE A 40 -1.16 -6.30 -4.05
CA ILE A 40 -1.32 -4.85 -3.92
C ILE A 40 -0.55 -4.17 -5.04
N GLU A 41 -1.19 -3.23 -5.70
CA GLU A 41 -0.56 -2.34 -6.66
C GLU A 41 -0.62 -0.90 -6.15
N ASP A 42 0.55 -0.27 -6.04
CA ASP A 42 0.63 1.16 -5.72
C ASP A 42 0.67 1.95 -7.03
N VAL A 43 -0.11 3.04 -7.08
CA VAL A 43 -0.25 3.89 -8.27
C VAL A 43 -0.17 5.36 -7.89
N PHE A 44 0.25 6.18 -8.85
CA PHE A 44 0.14 7.62 -8.75
C PHE A 44 -1.10 8.08 -9.50
N VAL A 45 -2.00 8.76 -8.82
CA VAL A 45 -3.26 9.25 -9.36
C VAL A 45 -3.32 10.76 -9.37
N ALA A 46 -3.96 11.31 -10.39
CA ALA A 46 -4.06 12.74 -10.60
C ALA A 46 -5.45 13.15 -11.08
N GLY A 47 -5.84 14.36 -10.75
CA GLY A 47 -7.08 14.99 -11.19
C GLY A 47 -6.87 15.88 -12.42
N ARG A 48 -7.95 16.60 -12.79
CA ARG A 48 -8.05 17.38 -14.02
C ARG A 48 -6.95 18.43 -14.22
N ARG A 49 -6.42 19.01 -13.15
CA ARG A 49 -5.30 19.98 -13.21
C ARG A 49 -4.07 19.41 -13.95
N PHE A 50 -3.89 18.11 -13.92
CA PHE A 50 -2.73 17.40 -14.45
C PHE A 50 -3.00 16.68 -15.78
N PHE A 51 -4.09 17.00 -16.48
CA PHE A 51 -4.47 16.35 -17.74
C PHE A 51 -3.40 16.38 -18.83
N SER A 52 -2.47 17.33 -18.78
CA SER A 52 -1.31 17.36 -19.68
C SER A 52 -0.43 16.10 -19.60
N TYR A 53 -0.52 15.36 -18.50
CA TYR A 53 0.22 14.09 -18.28
C TYR A 53 -0.62 12.85 -18.60
N LYS A 54 -1.93 13.00 -18.80
CA LYS A 54 -2.81 11.87 -19.12
C LYS A 54 -2.36 11.18 -20.41
N ASN A 55 -2.26 9.85 -20.38
CA ASN A 55 -1.82 9.02 -21.50
C ASN A 55 -0.37 9.26 -21.98
N ARG A 56 0.45 9.96 -21.20
CA ARG A 56 1.89 10.09 -21.46
C ARG A 56 2.68 9.18 -20.53
N THR A 57 3.76 8.62 -21.05
CA THR A 57 4.74 7.92 -20.22
C THR A 57 5.72 8.94 -19.66
N LEU A 58 5.89 8.97 -18.36
CA LEU A 58 6.75 9.90 -17.62
C LEU A 58 7.96 9.16 -17.08
N ASP A 59 9.06 9.88 -16.85
CA ASP A 59 10.14 9.42 -15.99
C ASP A 59 9.77 9.66 -14.52
N PHE A 60 10.23 8.79 -13.62
CA PHE A 60 9.98 8.98 -12.19
C PHE A 60 10.55 10.28 -11.65
N GLN A 61 11.64 10.81 -12.21
CA GLN A 61 12.20 12.13 -11.89
C GLN A 61 11.18 13.24 -12.04
N LYS A 62 10.14 13.06 -12.86
CA LYS A 62 9.06 14.04 -13.00
C LYS A 62 8.33 14.27 -11.67
N LEU A 63 8.27 13.27 -10.79
CA LEU A 63 7.65 13.38 -9.47
C LEU A 63 8.29 14.46 -8.59
N GLU A 64 9.60 14.71 -8.73
CA GLU A 64 10.31 15.73 -7.94
C GLU A 64 9.80 17.15 -8.19
N SER A 65 9.14 17.38 -9.32
CA SER A 65 8.58 18.69 -9.71
C SER A 65 7.06 18.80 -9.55
N LEU A 66 6.41 17.78 -9.01
CA LEU A 66 4.96 17.75 -8.82
C LEU A 66 4.60 17.92 -7.35
N PRO A 67 3.50 18.61 -7.04
CA PRO A 67 2.96 18.62 -5.68
C PRO A 67 2.45 17.22 -5.34
N LEU A 68 3.11 16.54 -4.41
CA LEU A 68 2.82 15.16 -4.06
C LEU A 68 2.02 15.07 -2.76
N ILE A 69 1.16 14.05 -2.69
CA ILE A 69 0.34 13.73 -1.54
C ILE A 69 0.58 12.26 -1.19
N PHE A 70 1.17 12.00 -0.03
CA PHE A 70 1.55 10.68 0.43
C PHE A 70 0.91 10.32 1.77
N LEU A 71 0.99 9.05 2.14
CA LEU A 71 0.75 8.63 3.50
C LEU A 71 1.87 9.13 4.43
N GLU A 72 1.55 9.22 5.72
CA GLU A 72 2.51 9.54 6.78
C GLU A 72 3.68 8.55 6.82
N LYS A 73 4.85 9.02 7.26
CA LYS A 73 6.14 8.28 7.24
C LYS A 73 6.14 6.98 8.04
N ASN A 74 5.25 6.84 9.02
CA ASN A 74 5.17 5.65 9.86
C ASN A 74 4.40 4.48 9.24
N THR A 75 3.97 4.60 7.97
CA THR A 75 3.24 3.52 7.27
C THR A 75 4.17 2.68 6.40
N SER A 76 3.91 1.37 6.32
CA SER A 76 4.69 0.45 5.46
C SER A 76 4.58 0.81 3.97
N SER A 77 3.41 1.29 3.51
CA SER A 77 3.23 1.73 2.12
C SER A 77 4.07 2.96 1.80
N ARG A 78 4.20 3.91 2.74
CA ARG A 78 5.06 5.07 2.55
C ARG A 78 6.55 4.66 2.53
N SER A 79 7.00 3.88 3.49
CA SER A 79 8.39 3.41 3.55
C SER A 79 8.78 2.67 2.27
N TYR A 80 7.92 1.76 1.80
CA TYR A 80 8.13 1.05 0.54
C TYR A 80 8.30 1.99 -0.65
N MET A 81 7.42 3.00 -0.77
CA MET A 81 7.47 3.92 -1.90
C MET A 81 8.71 4.84 -1.83
N ASP A 82 9.08 5.31 -0.64
CA ASP A 82 10.28 6.10 -0.44
C ASP A 82 11.54 5.31 -0.84
N GLU A 83 11.65 4.04 -0.41
CA GLU A 83 12.76 3.15 -0.78
C GLU A 83 12.79 2.86 -2.28
N PHE A 84 11.63 2.59 -2.90
CA PHE A 84 11.53 2.35 -4.33
C PHE A 84 11.96 3.56 -5.14
N LEU A 85 11.50 4.75 -4.79
CA LEU A 85 11.86 5.99 -5.48
C LEU A 85 13.34 6.31 -5.28
N ALA A 86 13.86 6.20 -4.06
CA ALA A 86 15.29 6.42 -3.76
C ALA A 86 16.19 5.44 -4.53
N GLY A 87 15.80 4.16 -4.63
CA GLY A 87 16.48 3.15 -5.44
C GLY A 87 16.50 3.45 -6.94
N ASN A 88 15.59 4.31 -7.42
CA ASN A 88 15.56 4.85 -8.78
C ASN A 88 16.20 6.25 -8.91
N GLY A 89 16.85 6.75 -7.86
CA GLY A 89 17.49 8.07 -7.85
C GLY A 89 16.50 9.24 -7.80
N VAL A 90 15.31 9.01 -7.27
CA VAL A 90 14.22 10.01 -7.17
C VAL A 90 13.98 10.34 -5.70
N TYR A 91 14.12 11.61 -5.34
CA TYR A 91 13.96 12.10 -3.98
C TYR A 91 12.84 13.13 -3.92
N VAL A 92 11.77 12.78 -3.26
CA VAL A 92 10.57 13.60 -3.21
C VAL A 92 10.30 14.16 -1.82
N GLN A 93 9.72 15.36 -1.78
CA GLN A 93 9.19 15.95 -0.56
C GLN A 93 7.70 16.18 -0.78
N PRO A 94 6.81 15.38 -0.16
CA PRO A 94 5.38 15.58 -0.29
C PRO A 94 4.93 16.91 0.28
N GLU A 95 4.00 17.58 -0.42
CA GLU A 95 3.33 18.78 0.09
C GLU A 95 2.31 18.45 1.19
N PHE A 96 1.73 17.25 1.11
CA PHE A 96 0.78 16.75 2.11
C PHE A 96 1.16 15.34 2.53
N GLU A 97 1.19 15.11 3.83
CA GLU A 97 1.27 13.79 4.44
C GLU A 97 -0.04 13.50 5.18
N LEU A 98 -0.74 12.44 4.82
CA LEU A 98 -2.10 12.14 5.28
C LEU A 98 -2.17 10.74 5.90
N ALA A 99 -3.06 10.57 6.86
CA ALA A 99 -3.19 9.33 7.62
C ALA A 99 -3.79 8.16 6.83
N THR A 100 -4.63 8.43 5.81
CA THR A 100 -5.34 7.38 5.07
C THR A 100 -5.34 7.62 3.56
N SER A 101 -5.41 6.52 2.78
CA SER A 101 -5.53 6.57 1.32
C SER A 101 -6.81 7.27 0.85
N ASP A 102 -7.92 7.14 1.59
CA ASP A 102 -9.16 7.84 1.27
C ASP A 102 -8.99 9.36 1.31
N MET A 103 -8.29 9.88 2.32
CA MET A 103 -7.97 11.31 2.39
C MET A 103 -7.12 11.74 1.21
N ILE A 104 -6.12 10.95 0.81
CA ILE A 104 -5.29 11.24 -0.36
C ILE A 104 -6.18 11.37 -1.61
N VAL A 105 -7.06 10.40 -1.86
CA VAL A 105 -7.98 10.42 -3.01
C VAL A 105 -8.86 11.67 -2.99
N GLN A 106 -9.39 12.08 -1.81
CA GLN A 106 -10.19 13.30 -1.70
C GLN A 106 -9.40 14.57 -2.03
N PHE A 107 -8.13 14.66 -1.64
CA PHE A 107 -7.25 15.78 -1.96
C PHE A 107 -6.91 15.83 -3.45
N VAL A 108 -6.61 14.67 -4.06
CA VAL A 108 -6.36 14.56 -5.51
C VAL A 108 -7.58 15.00 -6.32
N ARG A 109 -8.79 14.60 -5.92
CA ARG A 109 -10.05 15.03 -6.54
C ARG A 109 -10.24 16.54 -6.52
N ARG A 110 -9.73 17.21 -5.50
CA ARG A 110 -9.73 18.67 -5.38
C ARG A 110 -8.57 19.33 -6.12
N ASN A 111 -7.79 18.55 -6.89
CA ASN A 111 -6.63 19.02 -7.67
C ASN A 111 -5.51 19.66 -6.83
N LEU A 112 -5.35 19.24 -5.57
CA LEU A 112 -4.31 19.75 -4.68
C LEU A 112 -2.93 19.17 -5.00
N GLY A 113 -2.88 17.99 -5.63
CA GLY A 113 -1.62 17.33 -6.00
C GLY A 113 -1.85 16.00 -6.69
N VAL A 114 -0.75 15.28 -6.87
CA VAL A 114 -0.68 13.89 -7.35
C VAL A 114 -0.54 12.99 -6.14
N GLY A 115 -1.44 12.03 -5.98
CA GLY A 115 -1.48 11.13 -4.83
C GLY A 115 -0.85 9.77 -5.14
N CYS A 116 -0.09 9.23 -4.18
CA CYS A 116 0.35 7.85 -4.18
C CYS A 116 -0.57 7.01 -3.29
N VAL A 117 -1.26 6.03 -3.88
CA VAL A 117 -2.22 5.17 -3.18
C VAL A 117 -2.20 3.75 -3.72
N MET A 118 -2.70 2.79 -2.97
CA MET A 118 -3.07 1.49 -3.53
C MET A 118 -4.20 1.69 -4.55
N ARG A 119 -4.09 1.04 -5.71
CA ARG A 119 -5.03 1.18 -6.84
C ARG A 119 -6.49 1.03 -6.43
N ASP A 120 -6.80 0.11 -5.52
CA ASP A 120 -8.16 -0.15 -5.09
C ASP A 120 -8.88 1.08 -4.51
N PHE A 121 -8.18 1.94 -3.78
CA PHE A 121 -8.78 3.17 -3.24
C PHE A 121 -9.15 4.21 -4.31
N ALA A 122 -8.50 4.16 -5.46
CA ALA A 122 -8.75 5.10 -6.55
C ALA A 122 -9.59 4.50 -7.68
N ARG A 123 -9.88 3.19 -7.67
CA ARG A 123 -10.50 2.44 -8.77
C ARG A 123 -11.75 3.12 -9.30
N ASP A 124 -12.76 3.33 -8.47
CA ASP A 124 -14.05 3.87 -8.88
C ASP A 124 -13.91 5.28 -9.47
N TYR A 125 -12.97 6.07 -8.96
CA TYR A 125 -12.70 7.42 -9.45
C TYR A 125 -11.96 7.42 -10.79
N VAL A 126 -11.12 6.43 -11.02
CA VAL A 126 -10.43 6.25 -12.31
C VAL A 126 -11.40 5.71 -13.35
N GLU A 127 -12.22 4.73 -13.02
CA GLU A 127 -13.24 4.15 -13.91
C GLU A 127 -14.31 5.18 -14.30
N SER A 128 -14.72 6.04 -13.36
CA SER A 128 -15.64 7.16 -13.66
C SER A 128 -15.00 8.35 -14.39
N GLY A 129 -13.67 8.31 -14.61
CA GLY A 129 -12.93 9.38 -15.30
C GLY A 129 -12.70 10.64 -14.48
N LEU A 130 -13.04 10.66 -13.19
CA LEU A 130 -12.77 11.77 -12.28
C LEU A 130 -11.30 11.93 -11.96
N LEU A 131 -10.57 10.78 -11.90
CA LEU A 131 -9.12 10.71 -11.76
C LEU A 131 -8.52 9.91 -12.92
N PHE A 132 -7.20 9.92 -13.03
CA PHE A 132 -6.47 9.05 -13.93
C PHE A 132 -5.13 8.63 -13.29
N GLU A 133 -4.64 7.48 -13.69
CA GLU A 133 -3.32 7.00 -13.27
C GLU A 133 -2.23 7.63 -14.14
N LEU A 134 -1.14 8.07 -13.51
CA LEU A 134 0.08 8.44 -14.21
C LEU A 134 0.80 7.17 -14.67
N ARG A 135 1.33 7.20 -15.88
CA ARG A 135 2.12 6.09 -16.45
C ARG A 135 3.60 6.45 -16.41
N PHE A 136 4.41 5.51 -15.99
CA PHE A 136 5.86 5.69 -15.92
C PHE A 136 6.58 4.70 -16.84
N ASN A 137 7.84 5.04 -17.20
CA ASN A 137 8.73 4.21 -18.01
C ASN A 137 9.25 2.96 -17.29
N LYS A 138 9.02 2.86 -15.98
CA LYS A 138 9.31 1.69 -15.15
C LYS A 138 8.07 1.31 -14.36
N MET A 139 7.92 0.04 -14.06
CA MET A 139 6.82 -0.45 -13.22
C MET A 139 7.18 -0.34 -11.73
N ILE A 140 6.22 0.06 -10.92
CA ILE A 140 6.29 -0.10 -9.47
C ILE A 140 6.04 -1.59 -9.19
N PRO A 141 6.94 -2.31 -8.52
CA PRO A 141 6.73 -3.71 -8.20
C PRO A 141 5.49 -3.91 -7.34
N LYS A 142 4.75 -4.95 -7.62
CA LYS A 142 3.59 -5.31 -6.82
C LYS A 142 4.03 -5.81 -5.45
N ARG A 143 3.21 -5.59 -4.45
CA ARG A 143 3.36 -6.07 -3.08
C ARG A 143 2.25 -7.05 -2.75
N GLN A 144 2.24 -7.58 -1.54
CA GLN A 144 1.20 -8.48 -1.07
C GLN A 144 0.73 -8.07 0.32
N PHE A 145 -0.57 -8.19 0.56
CA PHE A 145 -1.06 -8.39 1.91
C PHE A 145 -0.82 -9.83 2.32
N CYS A 146 -0.30 -10.00 3.52
CA CYS A 146 -0.05 -11.29 4.10
C CYS A 146 -0.68 -11.37 5.49
N VAL A 147 -1.24 -12.53 5.80
CA VAL A 147 -1.47 -12.91 7.18
C VAL A 147 -0.14 -13.39 7.75
N VAL A 148 0.19 -12.91 8.93
CA VAL A 148 1.39 -13.32 9.67
C VAL A 148 0.99 -13.85 11.03
N ARG A 149 1.61 -14.97 11.46
CA ARG A 149 1.42 -15.56 12.79
C ARG A 149 2.73 -16.06 13.37
N ASN A 150 2.80 -16.10 14.69
CA ASN A 150 3.93 -16.68 15.39
C ASN A 150 3.79 -18.22 15.44
N THR A 151 4.75 -18.94 14.85
CA THR A 151 4.71 -20.42 14.79
C THR A 151 4.96 -21.09 16.14
N LYS A 152 5.49 -20.37 17.11
CA LYS A 152 5.82 -20.88 18.46
C LYS A 152 4.69 -20.66 19.47
N MET A 153 3.62 -19.96 19.09
CA MET A 153 2.52 -19.64 19.98
C MET A 153 1.24 -20.33 19.53
N PRO A 154 0.45 -20.88 20.48
CA PRO A 154 -0.88 -21.41 20.14
C PRO A 154 -1.77 -20.25 19.65
N ILE A 155 -2.64 -20.58 18.70
CA ILE A 155 -3.64 -19.65 18.18
C ILE A 155 -4.99 -19.92 18.85
N ALA A 156 -5.75 -18.86 19.13
CA ALA A 156 -7.09 -19.02 19.69
C ALA A 156 -8.05 -19.65 18.65
N PRO A 157 -9.00 -20.52 19.03
CA PRO A 157 -9.92 -21.16 18.09
C PRO A 157 -10.72 -20.20 17.21
N ALA A 158 -11.10 -19.04 17.75
CA ALA A 158 -11.78 -18.01 16.99
C ALA A 158 -10.88 -17.38 15.91
N ALA A 159 -9.59 -17.19 16.21
CA ALA A 159 -8.61 -16.66 15.26
C ALA A 159 -8.31 -17.71 14.17
N GLU A 160 -8.20 -19.00 14.52
CA GLU A 160 -8.05 -20.09 13.56
C GLU A 160 -9.20 -20.15 12.58
N LYS A 161 -10.44 -20.05 13.09
CA LYS A 161 -11.65 -20.03 12.23
C LYS A 161 -11.69 -18.81 11.28
N LEU A 162 -11.23 -17.66 11.76
CA LEU A 162 -11.14 -16.47 10.90
C LEU A 162 -10.10 -16.65 9.78
N LEU A 163 -8.95 -17.27 10.09
CA LEU A 163 -7.93 -17.58 9.08
C LEU A 163 -8.44 -18.56 8.02
N GLU A 164 -9.21 -19.59 8.42
CA GLU A 164 -9.86 -20.52 7.47
C GLU A 164 -10.78 -19.75 6.49
N ILE A 165 -11.59 -18.83 7.00
CA ILE A 165 -12.50 -18.02 6.17
C ILE A 165 -11.70 -17.15 5.20
N MET A 166 -10.61 -16.55 5.66
CA MET A 166 -9.75 -15.70 4.80
C MET A 166 -9.03 -16.51 3.71
N GLU A 167 -8.62 -17.74 3.99
CA GLU A 167 -8.00 -18.63 2.99
C GLU A 167 -9.01 -19.04 1.92
N LEU A 168 -10.26 -19.30 2.29
CA LEU A 168 -11.34 -19.59 1.34
C LEU A 168 -11.64 -18.39 0.44
N ASP A 169 -11.67 -17.18 0.98
CA ASP A 169 -11.87 -15.96 0.20
C ASP A 169 -10.70 -15.67 -0.75
N ALA A 170 -9.47 -15.94 -0.32
CA ALA A 170 -8.28 -15.79 -1.17
C ALA A 170 -8.28 -16.78 -2.35
N ALA A 171 -8.80 -17.99 -2.17
CA ALA A 171 -8.92 -18.99 -3.24
C ALA A 171 -9.97 -18.59 -4.30
N VAL A 172 -11.03 -17.88 -3.90
CA VAL A 172 -12.08 -17.39 -4.83
C VAL A 172 -11.60 -16.19 -5.65
N ALA A 173 -10.70 -15.37 -5.14
CA ALA A 173 -10.19 -14.19 -5.84
C ALA A 173 -9.15 -14.52 -6.95
N THR A 174 -8.76 -15.79 -7.09
CA THR A 174 -7.72 -16.25 -8.04
C THR A 174 -8.31 -17.00 -9.26
N VAL A 175 -9.64 -17.04 -9.43
CA VAL A 175 -10.30 -17.67 -10.60
C VAL A 175 -10.70 -16.66 -11.66
#